data_8c877b5bbcc6162d6501b226289b0ae8
#
_entry.id   8c877b5bbcc6162d6501b226289b0ae8
#
_cell.length_a   1.000
_cell.length_b   1.000
_cell.length_c   1.000
_cell.angle_alpha   90.00
_cell.angle_beta   90.00
_cell.angle_gamma   90.00
#
_symmetry.space_group_name_H-M   'P 1'
#
loop_
_entity.id
_entity.type
_entity.pdbx_description
1 polymer ?
#
loop_
_entity_poly.entity_id
_entity_poly.type
_entity_poly.pdbx_seq_one_letter_code
_entity_poly.pdbx_strand_id
1 'polypeptide(L)'
;LRGAMSDYDLALDIDPNNFLGHYNRGLLRAQVGDDNRAIEDFDFVLKMEPDNMMATFNRGLLRAQTGDYRGAISDYSKVIAEYPNFMAGYYQRAEARKKIGDHKGAEQDEFKIMKMQIDKRNGVSSGDKKEGDDSKDVADNSSGNSNGDGGKTRKKSDKNMENYRKIVIADDSEADQRYKSDYRGRVQDRNVTIKLEPMYALTYYEKLSDVKRIVHYHKYIEELNHSKLFPKPLRITNMEAPLTEEQVRFHFALIDAHTSDVVADEKNAKKRFMRGLDFYLVQDFASSIDDFTKSILLDDTFFPAYFMRALVRYKQLEYKKAEATMSEGATSGTTEMKKPEVTAIDYEVVKNDLDHVILLAPDFVYGYYNRGNVSSLLKDYRAALADYDKAIELSPDFAEAYFNRGLTHIFLGINKQGIADLSKAGELGIV
;
A
#
# COMPACT_ATOMS: atom_id res chain seq x y z
N LEU A 1 -11.76 8.83 11.10
CA LEU A 1 -11.79 10.17 10.48
C LEU A 1 -12.57 11.20 11.30
N ARG A 2 -13.82 10.91 11.77
CA ARG A 2 -14.64 11.85 12.56
C ARG A 2 -14.01 12.18 13.91
N GLY A 3 -13.58 11.17 14.68
CA GLY A 3 -12.88 11.38 15.95
C GLY A 3 -11.63 12.22 15.77
N ALA A 4 -10.78 11.86 14.80
CA ALA A 4 -9.56 12.63 14.51
C ALA A 4 -9.85 14.09 14.13
N MET A 5 -10.95 14.38 13.42
CA MET A 5 -11.32 15.76 13.08
C MET A 5 -11.70 16.54 14.35
N SER A 6 -12.52 15.93 15.21
CA SER A 6 -12.89 16.52 16.50
C SER A 6 -11.67 16.75 17.39
N ASP A 7 -10.72 15.82 17.39
CA ASP A 7 -9.50 15.93 18.18
C ASP A 7 -8.62 17.09 17.68
N TYR A 8 -8.50 17.27 16.35
CA TYR A 8 -7.78 18.42 15.79
C TYR A 8 -8.50 19.75 16.04
N ASP A 9 -9.84 19.79 15.95
CA ASP A 9 -10.59 20.99 16.26
C ASP A 9 -10.40 21.37 17.73
N LEU A 10 -10.50 20.41 18.66
CA LEU A 10 -10.22 20.63 20.09
C LEU A 10 -8.78 21.07 20.35
N ALA A 11 -7.80 20.44 19.71
CA ALA A 11 -6.39 20.81 19.85
C ALA A 11 -6.13 22.26 19.38
N LEU A 12 -6.80 22.69 18.31
CA LEU A 12 -6.68 24.03 17.78
C LEU A 12 -7.53 25.06 18.55
N ASP A 13 -8.57 24.65 19.27
CA ASP A 13 -9.26 25.49 20.23
C ASP A 13 -8.37 25.78 21.45
N ILE A 14 -7.52 24.81 21.85
CA ILE A 14 -6.55 24.99 22.95
C ILE A 14 -5.33 25.80 22.51
N ASP A 15 -4.77 25.49 21.33
CA ASP A 15 -3.64 26.20 20.73
C ASP A 15 -3.92 26.59 19.28
N PRO A 16 -4.55 27.76 19.03
CA PRO A 16 -4.89 28.21 17.68
C PRO A 16 -3.70 28.45 16.76
N ASN A 17 -2.49 28.51 17.29
CA ASN A 17 -1.28 28.75 16.50
C ASN A 17 -0.49 27.46 16.22
N ASN A 18 -1.00 26.30 16.60
CA ASN A 18 -0.37 25.03 16.34
C ASN A 18 -0.37 24.71 14.84
N PHE A 19 0.75 25.04 14.17
CA PHE A 19 0.87 24.84 12.72
C PHE A 19 0.78 23.37 12.32
N LEU A 20 1.25 22.43 13.17
CA LEU A 20 1.17 20.99 12.91
C LEU A 20 -0.28 20.50 13.01
N GLY A 21 -1.05 21.06 13.96
CA GLY A 21 -2.49 20.82 14.08
C GLY A 21 -3.24 21.25 12.81
N HIS A 22 -2.98 22.48 12.33
CA HIS A 22 -3.54 22.96 11.08
C HIS A 22 -3.11 22.13 9.88
N TYR A 23 -1.82 21.75 9.79
CA TYR A 23 -1.30 20.92 8.70
C TYR A 23 -2.04 19.56 8.63
N ASN A 24 -2.12 18.87 9.74
CA ASN A 24 -2.76 17.55 9.80
C ASN A 24 -4.28 17.63 9.61
N ARG A 25 -4.94 18.67 10.16
CA ARG A 25 -6.35 18.92 9.89
C ARG A 25 -6.60 19.23 8.42
N GLY A 26 -5.72 19.99 7.79
CA GLY A 26 -5.75 20.27 6.35
C GLY A 26 -5.65 19.01 5.50
N LEU A 27 -4.74 18.08 5.83
CA LEU A 27 -4.65 16.78 5.18
C LEU A 27 -5.94 15.96 5.35
N LEU A 28 -6.49 15.93 6.56
CA LEU A 28 -7.71 15.20 6.85
C LEU A 28 -8.92 15.78 6.12
N ARG A 29 -9.02 17.12 6.05
CA ARG A 29 -10.06 17.84 5.30
C ARG A 29 -9.97 17.57 3.80
N ALA A 30 -8.76 17.57 3.25
CA ALA A 30 -8.51 17.17 1.86
C ALA A 30 -8.98 15.73 1.59
N GLN A 31 -8.70 14.82 2.53
CA GLN A 31 -9.10 13.41 2.41
C GLN A 31 -10.63 13.21 2.42
N VAL A 32 -11.37 14.05 3.12
CA VAL A 32 -12.84 13.99 3.15
C VAL A 32 -13.51 14.86 2.08
N GLY A 33 -12.72 15.53 1.24
CA GLY A 33 -13.21 16.38 0.14
C GLY A 33 -13.65 17.79 0.57
N ASP A 34 -13.24 18.24 1.76
CA ASP A 34 -13.44 19.62 2.24
C ASP A 34 -12.26 20.51 1.79
N ASP A 35 -12.11 20.62 0.46
CA ASP A 35 -10.92 21.20 -0.18
C ASP A 35 -10.72 22.68 0.19
N ASN A 36 -11.78 23.46 0.33
CA ASN A 36 -11.67 24.88 0.67
C ASN A 36 -11.12 25.09 2.08
N ARG A 37 -11.63 24.37 3.06
CA ARG A 37 -11.11 24.48 4.43
C ARG A 37 -9.72 23.85 4.56
N ALA A 38 -9.40 22.82 3.77
CA ALA A 38 -8.04 22.31 3.71
C ALA A 38 -7.07 23.36 3.17
N ILE A 39 -7.46 24.13 2.14
CA ILE A 39 -6.66 25.25 1.62
C ILE A 39 -6.48 26.32 2.71
N GLU A 40 -7.52 26.65 3.48
CA GLU A 40 -7.42 27.62 4.58
C GLU A 40 -6.45 27.17 5.67
N ASP A 41 -6.48 25.90 6.02
CA ASP A 41 -5.51 25.31 6.98
C ASP A 41 -4.07 25.38 6.43
N PHE A 42 -3.84 25.04 5.16
CA PHE A 42 -2.51 25.20 4.55
C PHE A 42 -2.11 26.67 4.37
N ASP A 43 -3.05 27.58 4.09
CA ASP A 43 -2.77 29.01 4.07
C ASP A 43 -2.29 29.49 5.45
N PHE A 44 -2.89 29.00 6.54
CA PHE A 44 -2.45 29.29 7.90
C PHE A 44 -1.03 28.75 8.17
N VAL A 45 -0.77 27.49 7.81
CA VAL A 45 0.57 26.90 7.94
C VAL A 45 1.61 27.74 7.21
N LEU A 46 1.34 28.14 5.98
CA LEU A 46 2.26 28.93 5.16
C LEU A 46 2.40 30.40 5.60
N LYS A 47 1.48 30.89 6.39
CA LYS A 47 1.63 32.18 7.07
C LYS A 47 2.64 32.09 8.23
N MET A 48 2.65 30.98 8.94
CA MET A 48 3.57 30.74 10.07
C MET A 48 4.93 30.24 9.59
N GLU A 49 4.93 29.36 8.59
CA GLU A 49 6.10 28.73 7.98
C GLU A 49 6.08 28.95 6.46
N PRO A 50 6.52 30.10 5.92
CA PRO A 50 6.46 30.41 4.50
C PRO A 50 7.24 29.43 3.61
N ASP A 51 8.24 28.77 4.17
CA ASP A 51 9.13 27.84 3.46
C ASP A 51 8.73 26.37 3.63
N ASN A 52 7.54 26.10 4.17
CA ASN A 52 7.01 24.76 4.26
C ASN A 52 6.56 24.26 2.87
N MET A 53 7.50 23.61 2.16
CA MET A 53 7.28 23.16 0.78
C MET A 53 6.25 22.05 0.67
N MET A 54 6.07 21.22 1.71
CA MET A 54 5.02 20.20 1.74
C MET A 54 3.62 20.83 1.81
N ALA A 55 3.42 21.84 2.66
CA ALA A 55 2.18 22.59 2.72
C ALA A 55 1.92 23.33 1.40
N THR A 56 2.97 23.93 0.80
CA THR A 56 2.88 24.59 -0.51
C THR A 56 2.44 23.62 -1.60
N PHE A 57 3.03 22.44 -1.66
CA PHE A 57 2.69 21.45 -2.66
C PHE A 57 1.26 20.92 -2.48
N ASN A 58 0.87 20.57 -1.24
CA ASN A 58 -0.48 20.09 -0.93
C ASN A 58 -1.54 21.13 -1.23
N ARG A 59 -1.29 22.42 -0.90
CA ARG A 59 -2.18 23.51 -1.29
C ARG A 59 -2.31 23.63 -2.79
N GLY A 60 -1.21 23.49 -3.53
CA GLY A 60 -1.21 23.47 -4.99
C GLY A 60 -2.08 22.37 -5.58
N LEU A 61 -2.03 21.14 -5.01
CA LEU A 61 -2.89 20.02 -5.42
C LEU A 61 -4.38 20.38 -5.24
N LEU A 62 -4.74 20.89 -4.07
CA LEU A 62 -6.13 21.27 -3.77
C LEU A 62 -6.61 22.44 -4.64
N ARG A 63 -5.77 23.45 -4.90
CA ARG A 63 -6.07 24.53 -5.82
C ARG A 63 -6.34 24.02 -7.24
N ALA A 64 -5.55 23.05 -7.71
CA ALA A 64 -5.80 22.42 -9.01
C ALA A 64 -7.12 21.64 -9.02
N GLN A 65 -7.46 20.94 -7.96
CA GLN A 65 -8.73 20.19 -7.81
C GLN A 65 -9.93 21.15 -7.78
N THR A 66 -9.81 22.29 -7.11
CA THR A 66 -10.87 23.31 -7.04
C THR A 66 -10.94 24.24 -8.26
N GLY A 67 -10.02 24.04 -9.24
CA GLY A 67 -9.98 24.80 -10.50
C GLY A 67 -9.18 26.09 -10.43
N ASP A 68 -8.52 26.42 -9.31
CA ASP A 68 -7.56 27.52 -9.23
C ASP A 68 -6.20 27.10 -9.80
N TYR A 69 -6.18 26.86 -11.11
CA TYR A 69 -4.97 26.40 -11.81
C TYR A 69 -3.83 27.41 -11.75
N ARG A 70 -4.13 28.72 -11.73
CA ARG A 70 -3.10 29.78 -11.64
C ARG A 70 -2.43 29.77 -10.26
N GLY A 71 -3.20 29.64 -9.19
CA GLY A 71 -2.68 29.50 -7.84
C GLY A 71 -1.87 28.21 -7.67
N ALA A 72 -2.35 27.11 -8.27
CA ALA A 72 -1.63 25.84 -8.27
C ALA A 72 -0.27 25.94 -8.99
N ILE A 73 -0.21 26.57 -10.17
CA ILE A 73 1.05 26.82 -10.92
C ILE A 73 2.04 27.63 -10.09
N SER A 74 1.56 28.64 -9.38
CA SER A 74 2.40 29.48 -8.49
C SER A 74 2.99 28.62 -7.37
N ASP A 75 2.16 27.80 -6.68
CA ASP A 75 2.60 26.94 -5.60
C ASP A 75 3.62 25.88 -6.10
N TYR A 76 3.34 25.21 -7.21
CA TYR A 76 4.29 24.25 -7.81
C TYR A 76 5.59 24.91 -8.26
N SER A 77 5.54 26.15 -8.78
CA SER A 77 6.74 26.86 -9.19
C SER A 77 7.63 27.20 -8.00
N LYS A 78 7.05 27.54 -6.84
CA LYS A 78 7.81 27.75 -5.60
C LYS A 78 8.51 26.46 -5.17
N VAL A 79 7.79 25.34 -5.17
CA VAL A 79 8.35 24.03 -4.80
C VAL A 79 9.47 23.59 -5.74
N ILE A 80 9.31 23.79 -7.05
CA ILE A 80 10.31 23.43 -8.07
C ILE A 80 11.56 24.32 -7.97
N ALA A 81 11.40 25.59 -7.60
CA ALA A 81 12.54 26.48 -7.41
C ALA A 81 13.44 26.02 -6.26
N GLU A 82 12.84 25.53 -5.18
CA GLU A 82 13.58 25.01 -4.01
C GLU A 82 14.10 23.58 -4.27
N TYR A 83 13.30 22.75 -4.94
CA TYR A 83 13.63 21.36 -5.26
C TYR A 83 13.62 21.12 -6.78
N PRO A 84 14.70 21.52 -7.52
CA PRO A 84 14.74 21.43 -8.98
C PRO A 84 14.65 20.00 -9.56
N ASN A 85 14.85 19.00 -8.73
CA ASN A 85 14.77 17.59 -9.11
C ASN A 85 13.44 16.92 -8.68
N PHE A 86 12.49 17.68 -8.15
CA PHE A 86 11.19 17.15 -7.71
C PHE A 86 10.24 16.96 -8.91
N MET A 87 10.32 15.77 -9.51
CA MET A 87 9.62 15.40 -10.75
C MET A 87 8.10 15.59 -10.64
N ALA A 88 7.50 15.25 -9.48
CA ALA A 88 6.06 15.39 -9.26
C ALA A 88 5.60 16.87 -9.37
N GLY A 89 6.42 17.82 -8.94
CA GLY A 89 6.12 19.26 -9.06
C GLY A 89 5.99 19.67 -10.52
N TYR A 90 6.91 19.24 -11.39
CA TYR A 90 6.83 19.53 -12.83
C TYR A 90 5.62 18.89 -13.48
N TYR A 91 5.32 17.61 -13.12
CA TYR A 91 4.16 16.91 -13.65
C TYR A 91 2.84 17.65 -13.33
N GLN A 92 2.64 18.00 -12.06
CA GLN A 92 1.43 18.70 -11.62
C GLN A 92 1.34 20.10 -12.23
N ARG A 93 2.48 20.81 -12.39
CA ARG A 93 2.51 22.11 -13.03
C ARG A 93 2.18 22.02 -14.52
N ALA A 94 2.70 21.02 -15.23
CA ALA A 94 2.37 20.79 -16.63
C ALA A 94 0.86 20.56 -16.83
N GLU A 95 0.26 19.72 -16.00
CA GLU A 95 -1.19 19.46 -16.06
C GLU A 95 -2.01 20.72 -15.78
N ALA A 96 -1.63 21.51 -14.77
CA ALA A 96 -2.31 22.78 -14.48
C ALA A 96 -2.14 23.81 -15.62
N ARG A 97 -0.96 23.86 -16.26
CA ARG A 97 -0.69 24.71 -17.43
C ARG A 97 -1.55 24.32 -18.64
N LYS A 98 -1.71 23.02 -18.93
CA LYS A 98 -2.62 22.54 -19.97
C LYS A 98 -4.06 23.01 -19.73
N LYS A 99 -4.51 22.98 -18.48
CA LYS A 99 -5.88 23.42 -18.12
C LYS A 99 -6.15 24.90 -18.36
N ILE A 100 -5.13 25.75 -18.32
CA ILE A 100 -5.24 27.18 -18.63
C ILE A 100 -4.84 27.54 -20.09
N GLY A 101 -4.48 26.55 -20.91
CA GLY A 101 -4.06 26.74 -22.30
C GLY A 101 -2.58 27.12 -22.49
N ASP A 102 -1.76 27.10 -21.45
CA ASP A 102 -0.31 27.31 -21.55
C ASP A 102 0.40 26.04 -22.02
N HIS A 103 0.18 25.68 -23.28
CA HIS A 103 0.77 24.48 -23.88
C HIS A 103 2.29 24.55 -23.94
N LYS A 104 2.85 25.72 -24.24
CA LYS A 104 4.31 25.94 -24.32
C LYS A 104 4.99 25.72 -22.98
N GLY A 105 4.42 26.25 -21.91
CA GLY A 105 4.93 26.00 -20.55
C GLY A 105 4.79 24.55 -20.12
N ALA A 106 3.69 23.88 -20.50
CA ALA A 106 3.49 22.46 -20.22
C ALA A 106 4.54 21.58 -20.91
N GLU A 107 4.82 21.82 -22.21
CA GLU A 107 5.87 21.10 -22.96
C GLU A 107 7.27 21.27 -22.35
N GLN A 108 7.57 22.46 -21.83
CA GLN A 108 8.86 22.71 -21.13
C GLN A 108 8.98 21.86 -19.86
N ASP A 109 7.91 21.73 -19.08
CA ASP A 109 7.88 20.90 -17.89
C ASP A 109 8.00 19.42 -18.25
N GLU A 110 7.31 18.96 -19.27
CA GLU A 110 7.39 17.58 -19.78
C GLU A 110 8.78 17.24 -20.30
N PHE A 111 9.41 18.17 -21.03
CA PHE A 111 10.80 18.00 -21.47
C PHE A 111 11.76 17.88 -20.29
N LYS A 112 11.56 18.67 -19.23
CA LYS A 112 12.35 18.60 -18.00
C LYS A 112 12.18 17.24 -17.31
N ILE A 113 10.94 16.73 -17.23
CA ILE A 113 10.65 15.40 -16.69
C ILE A 113 11.37 14.32 -17.48
N MET A 114 11.26 14.37 -18.83
CA MET A 114 11.91 13.40 -19.71
C MET A 114 13.46 13.43 -19.54
N LYS A 115 14.04 14.63 -19.45
CA LYS A 115 15.49 14.78 -19.19
C LYS A 115 15.88 14.13 -17.86
N MET A 116 15.16 14.41 -16.77
CA MET A 116 15.42 13.80 -15.47
C MET A 116 15.29 12.28 -15.48
N GLN A 117 14.36 11.72 -16.25
CA GLN A 117 14.21 10.27 -16.41
C GLN A 117 15.39 9.65 -17.15
N ILE A 118 15.87 10.32 -18.23
CA ILE A 118 17.04 9.89 -18.99
C ILE A 118 18.29 9.94 -18.11
N ASP A 119 18.51 11.05 -17.39
CA ASP A 119 19.65 11.22 -16.49
C ASP A 119 19.66 10.13 -15.40
N LYS A 120 18.51 9.85 -14.80
CA LYS A 120 18.35 8.75 -13.83
C LYS A 120 18.66 7.37 -14.43
N ARG A 121 18.23 7.11 -15.67
CA ARG A 121 18.48 5.85 -16.38
C ARG A 121 19.96 5.68 -16.73
N ASN A 122 20.65 6.78 -17.05
CA ASN A 122 22.06 6.79 -17.43
C ASN A 122 23.01 6.84 -16.22
N GLY A 123 22.49 6.76 -14.98
CA GLY A 123 23.29 6.75 -13.75
C GLY A 123 23.98 8.09 -13.46
N VAL A 124 23.56 9.17 -14.12
CA VAL A 124 24.05 10.52 -13.84
C VAL A 124 23.38 11.02 -12.56
N SER A 125 24.06 10.83 -11.43
CA SER A 125 23.68 11.44 -10.16
C SER A 125 23.88 12.95 -10.29
N SER A 126 22.79 13.70 -10.27
CA SER A 126 22.83 15.18 -10.23
C SER A 126 23.30 15.63 -8.84
N GLY A 127 24.58 15.54 -8.59
CA GLY A 127 25.24 16.26 -7.51
C GLY A 127 25.58 17.67 -8.00
N ASP A 128 25.15 18.63 -7.24
CA ASP A 128 25.48 20.05 -7.27
C ASP A 128 26.43 20.54 -8.37
N LYS A 129 25.86 21.12 -9.43
CA LYS A 129 26.52 22.19 -10.17
C LYS A 129 25.62 23.40 -10.17
N LYS A 130 25.97 24.39 -9.38
CA LYS A 130 25.62 25.79 -9.63
C LYS A 130 26.22 26.15 -10.98
N GLU A 131 25.41 26.17 -12.02
CA GLU A 131 25.75 26.88 -13.27
C GLU A 131 25.20 28.28 -13.16
N GLY A 132 26.13 29.23 -13.24
CA GLY A 132 25.86 30.66 -13.25
C GLY A 132 25.14 31.10 -14.52
N ASP A 133 24.30 32.01 -14.31
CA ASP A 133 23.96 33.21 -15.07
C ASP A 133 24.34 33.20 -16.56
N ASP A 134 23.33 33.13 -17.40
CA ASP A 134 23.20 33.98 -18.60
C ASP A 134 21.85 33.72 -19.29
N SER A 135 20.86 34.52 -18.97
CA SER A 135 19.91 35.05 -19.93
C SER A 135 19.03 36.11 -19.26
N LYS A 136 19.41 37.34 -19.57
CA LYS A 136 18.66 38.56 -19.33
C LYS A 136 17.32 38.56 -20.06
N ASP A 137 16.39 39.21 -19.37
CA ASP A 137 15.31 40.03 -19.88
C ASP A 137 14.19 39.35 -20.69
N VAL A 138 13.04 39.16 -20.04
CA VAL A 138 11.86 39.95 -20.42
C VAL A 138 11.02 40.17 -19.15
N ALA A 139 11.15 41.37 -18.60
CA ALA A 139 10.14 41.92 -17.72
C ALA A 139 8.92 42.23 -18.59
N ASP A 140 7.83 41.58 -18.33
CA ASP A 140 6.55 42.07 -18.78
C ASP A 140 5.67 42.41 -17.58
N ASN A 141 5.54 43.71 -17.40
CA ASN A 141 4.59 44.37 -16.53
C ASN A 141 3.19 44.01 -16.98
N SER A 142 2.47 43.24 -16.21
CA SER A 142 1.02 43.36 -16.19
C SER A 142 0.50 43.33 -14.75
N SER A 143 0.51 44.51 -14.15
CA SER A 143 -0.45 44.86 -13.11
C SER A 143 -1.85 44.75 -13.72
N GLY A 144 -2.47 43.59 -13.57
CA GLY A 144 -3.84 43.31 -13.99
C GLY A 144 -4.63 42.80 -12.81
N ASN A 145 -5.37 43.69 -12.24
CA ASN A 145 -6.49 43.53 -11.33
C ASN A 145 -7.15 42.16 -11.38
N SER A 146 -6.76 41.24 -10.48
CA SER A 146 -7.38 39.92 -10.34
C SER A 146 -8.51 39.95 -9.31
N ASN A 147 -9.55 40.70 -9.63
CA ASN A 147 -10.84 40.56 -8.98
C ASN A 147 -11.77 39.82 -9.94
N GLY A 148 -12.02 38.53 -9.69
CA GLY A 148 -13.28 38.05 -10.19
C GLY A 148 -13.47 36.57 -10.52
N ASP A 149 -12.50 35.67 -10.48
CA ASP A 149 -12.81 34.29 -10.92
C ASP A 149 -12.56 33.15 -9.90
N GLY A 150 -11.84 33.39 -8.82
CA GLY A 150 -11.65 32.43 -7.74
C GLY A 150 -12.93 32.09 -6.94
N GLY A 151 -13.93 32.99 -6.98
CA GLY A 151 -15.18 32.84 -6.22
C GLY A 151 -16.16 31.81 -6.80
N LYS A 152 -16.12 31.53 -8.10
CA LYS A 152 -17.08 30.62 -8.75
C LYS A 152 -16.67 29.13 -8.62
N THR A 153 -15.39 28.84 -8.60
CA THR A 153 -14.88 27.48 -8.44
C THR A 153 -14.95 27.00 -6.99
N ARG A 154 -14.72 27.91 -6.02
CA ARG A 154 -14.87 27.59 -4.58
C ARG A 154 -16.31 27.29 -4.17
N LYS A 155 -17.33 27.88 -4.85
CA LYS A 155 -18.75 27.55 -4.60
C LYS A 155 -19.10 26.09 -4.88
N LYS A 156 -18.34 25.40 -5.73
CA LYS A 156 -18.57 23.98 -6.05
C LYS A 156 -18.09 23.07 -4.94
N SER A 157 -17.00 23.44 -4.27
CA SER A 157 -16.43 22.71 -3.13
C SER A 157 -17.20 22.99 -1.82
N ASP A 158 -17.82 24.20 -1.69
CA ASP A 158 -18.62 24.55 -0.51
C ASP A 158 -19.86 23.66 -0.32
N LYS A 159 -20.34 23.00 -1.37
CA LYS A 159 -21.40 21.98 -1.26
C LYS A 159 -20.92 20.71 -0.54
N ASN A 160 -19.64 20.36 -0.68
CA ASN A 160 -19.04 19.25 0.07
C ASN A 160 -18.88 19.62 1.55
N MET A 161 -18.68 20.88 1.84
CA MET A 161 -18.54 21.42 3.20
C MET A 161 -19.84 21.32 4.02
N GLU A 162 -21.00 21.53 3.40
CA GLU A 162 -22.29 21.29 4.07
C GLU A 162 -22.47 19.80 4.41
N ASN A 163 -22.06 18.92 3.53
CA ASN A 163 -22.10 17.48 3.78
C ASN A 163 -21.12 17.09 4.90
N TYR A 164 -19.95 17.72 4.94
CA TYR A 164 -18.98 17.51 6.01
C TYR A 164 -19.53 17.97 7.38
N ARG A 165 -20.13 19.15 7.47
CA ARG A 165 -20.78 19.65 8.70
C ARG A 165 -21.88 18.69 9.17
N LYS A 166 -22.72 18.19 8.26
CA LYS A 166 -23.74 17.20 8.58
C LYS A 166 -23.15 15.89 9.11
N ILE A 167 -21.96 15.51 8.60
CA ILE A 167 -21.23 14.32 9.05
C ILE A 167 -20.65 14.51 10.46
N VAL A 168 -20.18 15.71 10.80
CA VAL A 168 -19.56 16.02 12.11
C VAL A 168 -20.61 16.36 13.18
N ILE A 169 -21.66 17.11 12.81
CA ILE A 169 -22.68 17.60 13.76
C ILE A 169 -23.68 16.52 14.18
N ALA A 170 -23.85 15.46 13.38
CA ALA A 170 -24.77 14.36 13.72
C ALA A 170 -24.33 13.52 14.93
N ASP A 171 -23.17 13.80 15.51
CA ASP A 171 -22.60 12.96 16.57
C ASP A 171 -23.01 13.35 18.00
N ASP A 172 -23.45 14.61 18.26
CA ASP A 172 -23.65 15.07 19.63
C ASP A 172 -25.11 15.07 20.13
N SER A 173 -26.10 14.95 19.25
CA SER A 173 -27.51 15.10 19.67
C SER A 173 -28.34 13.81 19.63
N GLU A 174 -27.81 12.69 19.13
CA GLU A 174 -28.60 11.47 18.91
C GLU A 174 -27.85 10.18 19.28
N ALA A 175 -27.48 10.06 20.55
CA ALA A 175 -26.82 8.86 21.08
C ALA A 175 -27.60 7.56 20.81
N ASP A 176 -28.94 7.62 20.71
CA ASP A 176 -29.80 6.47 20.42
C ASP A 176 -29.98 6.18 18.93
N GLN A 177 -29.64 7.12 18.04
CA GLN A 177 -29.71 6.91 16.58
C GLN A 177 -28.37 6.45 15.96
N ARG A 178 -27.32 6.35 16.75
CA ARG A 178 -25.98 5.91 16.29
C ARG A 178 -25.99 4.57 15.54
N TYR A 179 -26.98 3.73 15.82
CA TYR A 179 -27.14 2.41 15.19
C TYR A 179 -27.95 2.42 13.89
N LYS A 180 -28.61 3.55 13.55
CA LYS A 180 -29.46 3.68 12.36
C LYS A 180 -28.88 4.58 11.26
N SER A 181 -27.61 4.99 11.37
CA SER A 181 -26.97 5.82 10.33
C SER A 181 -26.83 5.03 9.04
N ASP A 182 -27.44 5.52 7.95
CA ASP A 182 -27.34 4.98 6.60
C ASP A 182 -25.87 4.93 6.07
N TYR A 183 -24.95 5.60 6.75
CA TYR A 183 -23.53 5.68 6.39
C TYR A 183 -22.67 4.63 7.10
N ARG A 184 -23.20 3.94 8.11
CA ARG A 184 -22.47 2.90 8.82
C ARG A 184 -22.28 1.70 7.91
N GLY A 185 -21.03 1.38 7.57
CA GLY A 185 -20.69 0.28 6.66
C GLY A 185 -20.69 0.64 5.17
N ARG A 186 -20.87 1.92 4.79
CA ARG A 186 -20.62 2.36 3.42
C ARG A 186 -19.19 2.89 3.32
N VAL A 187 -18.43 2.37 2.38
CA VAL A 187 -17.16 2.96 1.99
C VAL A 187 -17.46 4.34 1.40
N GLN A 188 -17.06 5.40 2.10
CA GLN A 188 -17.34 6.78 1.69
C GLN A 188 -16.40 7.23 0.54
N ASP A 189 -15.22 6.67 0.47
CA ASP A 189 -14.30 6.86 -0.64
C ASP A 189 -14.46 5.68 -1.62
N ARG A 190 -15.02 5.97 -2.80
CA ARG A 190 -15.19 4.97 -3.87
C ARG A 190 -13.86 4.51 -4.47
N ASN A 191 -12.78 5.21 -4.20
CA ASN A 191 -11.45 4.91 -4.72
C ASN A 191 -10.60 4.09 -3.73
N VAL A 192 -11.07 3.89 -2.50
CA VAL A 192 -10.39 2.99 -1.54
C VAL A 192 -10.70 1.55 -1.91
N THR A 193 -9.74 0.88 -2.48
CA THR A 193 -9.78 -0.57 -2.66
C THR A 193 -9.38 -1.23 -1.35
N ILE A 194 -10.35 -1.68 -0.58
CA ILE A 194 -10.09 -2.47 0.63
C ILE A 194 -9.59 -3.84 0.17
N LYS A 195 -8.36 -4.17 0.54
CA LYS A 195 -7.75 -5.48 0.23
C LYS A 195 -7.79 -6.37 1.46
N LEU A 196 -7.79 -7.67 1.22
CA LEU A 196 -7.57 -8.64 2.27
C LEU A 196 -6.19 -8.42 2.93
N GLU A 197 -6.10 -8.69 4.23
CA GLU A 197 -4.81 -8.78 4.90
C GLU A 197 -3.95 -9.87 4.23
N PRO A 198 -2.62 -9.64 4.11
CA PRO A 198 -1.75 -10.53 3.35
C PRO A 198 -1.69 -11.95 3.88
N MET A 199 -1.26 -12.89 3.02
CA MET A 199 -0.97 -14.27 3.40
C MET A 199 0.26 -14.34 4.31
N TYR A 200 0.25 -15.31 5.22
CA TYR A 200 1.39 -15.60 6.09
C TYR A 200 2.50 -16.35 5.35
N ALA A 201 3.72 -16.03 5.74
CA ALA A 201 4.96 -16.62 5.24
C ALA A 201 5.81 -17.16 6.38
N LEU A 202 6.72 -18.09 6.04
CA LEU A 202 7.88 -18.41 6.86
C LEU A 202 9.08 -17.63 6.33
N THR A 203 9.63 -16.73 7.13
CA THR A 203 10.74 -15.84 6.72
C THR A 203 11.68 -15.55 7.89
N TYR A 204 12.87 -15.03 7.59
CA TYR A 204 13.82 -14.56 8.60
C TYR A 204 13.61 -13.09 8.98
N TYR A 205 12.86 -12.34 8.18
CA TYR A 205 12.77 -10.88 8.26
C TYR A 205 11.32 -10.42 8.37
N GLU A 206 11.05 -9.75 9.45
CA GLU A 206 9.74 -9.17 9.72
C GLU A 206 9.87 -7.65 9.79
N LYS A 207 8.88 -6.95 9.23
CA LYS A 207 8.82 -5.49 9.29
C LYS A 207 8.53 -5.07 10.73
N LEU A 208 9.34 -4.17 11.25
CA LEU A 208 9.08 -3.57 12.56
C LEU A 208 7.75 -2.81 12.52
N SER A 209 6.93 -3.04 13.53
CA SER A 209 5.66 -2.34 13.73
C SER A 209 5.73 -1.58 15.05
N ASP A 210 5.25 -0.34 15.05
CA ASP A 210 5.12 0.47 16.26
C ASP A 210 3.98 -0.04 17.18
N VAL A 211 3.09 -0.87 16.63
CA VAL A 211 1.99 -1.49 17.37
C VAL A 211 2.46 -2.85 17.88
N LYS A 212 2.24 -3.09 19.19
CA LYS A 212 2.54 -4.38 19.81
C LYS A 212 1.60 -5.45 19.22
N ARG A 213 2.12 -6.26 18.31
CA ARG A 213 1.38 -7.37 17.69
C ARG A 213 1.62 -8.67 18.43
N ILE A 214 0.68 -9.60 18.29
CA ILE A 214 0.80 -10.97 18.81
C ILE A 214 1.95 -11.65 18.07
N VAL A 215 2.85 -12.30 18.81
CA VAL A 215 3.89 -13.11 18.21
C VAL A 215 3.26 -14.41 17.72
N HIS A 216 3.24 -14.63 16.43
CA HIS A 216 2.71 -15.83 15.84
C HIS A 216 3.62 -17.02 16.12
N TYR A 217 3.03 -18.10 16.59
CA TYR A 217 3.72 -19.27 17.07
C TYR A 217 3.11 -20.57 16.52
N HIS A 218 3.95 -21.53 16.24
CA HIS A 218 3.54 -22.92 16.01
C HIS A 218 4.63 -23.87 16.49
N LYS A 219 4.24 -24.89 17.26
CA LYS A 219 5.17 -25.81 17.91
C LYS A 219 6.18 -26.43 16.95
N TYR A 220 5.73 -26.92 15.79
CA TYR A 220 6.61 -27.55 14.82
C TYR A 220 7.65 -26.58 14.22
N ILE A 221 7.27 -25.33 13.98
CA ILE A 221 8.22 -24.31 13.47
C ILE A 221 9.26 -23.99 14.54
N GLU A 222 8.86 -23.98 15.80
CA GLU A 222 9.80 -23.78 16.91
C GLU A 222 10.76 -24.98 17.08
N GLU A 223 10.28 -26.21 16.90
CA GLU A 223 11.13 -27.40 16.87
C GLU A 223 12.14 -27.34 15.71
N LEU A 224 11.74 -26.85 14.53
CA LEU A 224 12.65 -26.59 13.42
C LEU A 224 13.71 -25.53 13.79
N ASN A 225 13.33 -24.46 14.46
CA ASN A 225 14.25 -23.43 14.93
C ASN A 225 15.27 -23.99 15.92
N HIS A 226 14.84 -24.83 16.84
CA HIS A 226 15.73 -25.49 17.81
C HIS A 226 16.73 -26.47 17.15
N SER A 227 16.42 -26.96 15.96
CA SER A 227 17.34 -27.85 15.22
C SER A 227 18.60 -27.16 14.72
N LYS A 228 18.67 -25.83 14.81
CA LYS A 228 19.80 -24.98 14.34
C LYS A 228 20.20 -25.21 12.88
N LEU A 229 19.26 -25.67 12.07
CA LEU A 229 19.48 -25.83 10.63
C LEU A 229 19.51 -24.50 9.88
N PHE A 230 18.80 -23.51 10.39
CA PHE A 230 18.60 -22.21 9.72
C PHE A 230 19.61 -21.17 10.22
N PRO A 231 20.07 -20.25 9.35
CA PRO A 231 21.02 -19.19 9.74
C PRO A 231 20.41 -18.22 10.75
N LYS A 232 19.09 -18.09 10.77
CA LYS A 232 18.29 -17.31 11.71
C LYS A 232 17.00 -18.05 12.02
N PRO A 233 16.33 -17.79 13.17
CA PRO A 233 15.04 -18.38 13.46
C PRO A 233 14.00 -17.98 12.41
N LEU A 234 13.23 -18.96 11.93
CA LEU A 234 12.07 -18.75 11.10
C LEU A 234 10.96 -18.07 11.91
N ARG A 235 10.35 -17.07 11.31
CA ARG A 235 9.18 -16.36 11.84
C ARG A 235 7.97 -16.67 10.97
N ILE A 236 6.82 -16.71 11.59
CA ILE A 236 5.53 -16.79 10.91
C ILE A 236 4.98 -15.36 10.87
N THR A 237 4.89 -14.75 9.71
CA THR A 237 4.44 -13.35 9.58
C THR A 237 3.76 -13.08 8.24
N ASN A 238 2.81 -12.15 8.24
CA ASN A 238 2.26 -11.54 7.03
C ASN A 238 2.89 -10.16 6.72
N MET A 239 3.88 -9.75 7.53
CA MET A 239 4.59 -8.48 7.42
C MET A 239 6.06 -8.71 7.11
N GLU A 240 6.34 -9.17 5.89
CA GLU A 240 7.71 -9.37 5.45
C GLU A 240 8.44 -8.04 5.26
N ALA A 241 9.66 -7.97 5.79
CA ALA A 241 10.52 -6.82 5.56
C ALA A 241 11.21 -6.94 4.19
N PRO A 242 11.30 -5.83 3.42
CA PRO A 242 12.17 -5.81 2.26
C PRO A 242 13.63 -6.00 2.69
N LEU A 243 14.38 -6.78 1.92
CA LEU A 243 15.79 -7.00 2.20
C LEU A 243 16.62 -5.75 1.89
N THR A 244 17.61 -5.48 2.74
CA THR A 244 18.69 -4.54 2.42
C THR A 244 19.65 -5.14 1.38
N GLU A 245 20.44 -4.31 0.71
CA GLU A 245 21.44 -4.81 -0.25
C GLU A 245 22.44 -5.78 0.39
N GLU A 246 22.82 -5.57 1.64
CA GLU A 246 23.69 -6.46 2.39
C GLU A 246 23.03 -7.82 2.64
N GLN A 247 21.77 -7.83 3.01
CA GLN A 247 20.99 -9.05 3.20
C GLN A 247 20.80 -9.82 1.88
N VAL A 248 20.58 -9.11 0.77
CA VAL A 248 20.49 -9.73 -0.56
C VAL A 248 21.82 -10.44 -0.90
N ARG A 249 22.96 -9.77 -0.71
CA ARG A 249 24.29 -10.38 -0.93
C ARG A 249 24.53 -11.59 -0.02
N PHE A 250 24.11 -11.49 1.24
CA PHE A 250 24.20 -12.60 2.20
C PHE A 250 23.41 -13.82 1.74
N HIS A 251 22.18 -13.65 1.24
CA HIS A 251 21.36 -14.76 0.74
C HIS A 251 21.90 -15.34 -0.56
N PHE A 252 22.50 -14.55 -1.45
CA PHE A 252 23.22 -15.13 -2.61
C PHE A 252 24.40 -16.01 -2.18
N ALA A 253 25.17 -15.58 -1.17
CA ALA A 253 26.25 -16.42 -0.63
C ALA A 253 25.72 -17.69 0.04
N LEU A 254 24.55 -17.62 0.72
CA LEU A 254 23.90 -18.81 1.27
C LEU A 254 23.38 -19.76 0.18
N ILE A 255 22.86 -19.27 -0.93
CA ILE A 255 22.43 -20.08 -2.06
C ILE A 255 23.61 -20.91 -2.60
N ASP A 256 24.80 -20.31 -2.73
CA ASP A 256 26.02 -21.00 -3.16
C ASP A 256 26.44 -22.09 -2.13
N ALA A 257 26.43 -21.74 -0.84
CA ALA A 257 26.73 -22.68 0.24
C ALA A 257 25.72 -23.85 0.29
N HIS A 258 24.43 -23.55 0.30
CA HIS A 258 23.38 -24.55 0.31
C HIS A 258 23.33 -25.38 -0.98
N THR A 259 23.82 -24.85 -2.11
CA THR A 259 23.97 -25.62 -3.35
C THR A 259 25.02 -26.73 -3.16
N SER A 260 26.13 -26.41 -2.53
CA SER A 260 27.15 -27.41 -2.17
C SER A 260 26.61 -28.44 -1.19
N ASP A 261 25.83 -28.01 -0.18
CA ASP A 261 25.19 -28.89 0.80
C ASP A 261 24.16 -29.85 0.17
N VAL A 262 23.36 -29.35 -0.78
CA VAL A 262 22.38 -30.15 -1.53
C VAL A 262 23.07 -31.18 -2.42
N VAL A 263 24.22 -30.83 -3.05
CA VAL A 263 25.00 -31.78 -3.84
C VAL A 263 25.63 -32.86 -2.95
N ALA A 264 26.11 -32.48 -1.76
CA ALA A 264 26.70 -33.42 -0.82
C ALA A 264 25.68 -34.40 -0.22
N ASP A 265 24.41 -34.00 -0.11
CA ASP A 265 23.33 -34.81 0.45
C ASP A 265 22.02 -34.56 -0.32
N GLU A 266 21.94 -35.17 -1.49
CA GLU A 266 20.83 -34.95 -2.45
C GLU A 266 19.46 -35.44 -1.93
N LYS A 267 19.43 -36.31 -0.94
CA LYS A 267 18.21 -36.90 -0.37
C LYS A 267 17.65 -36.11 0.82
N ASN A 268 18.25 -35.01 1.19
CA ASN A 268 17.84 -34.22 2.34
C ASN A 268 16.79 -33.16 1.96
N ALA A 269 15.54 -33.42 2.30
CA ALA A 269 14.42 -32.53 2.05
C ALA A 269 14.62 -31.15 2.68
N LYS A 270 15.15 -31.09 3.91
CA LYS A 270 15.32 -29.83 4.65
C LYS A 270 16.40 -28.94 4.04
N LYS A 271 17.50 -29.52 3.50
CA LYS A 271 18.52 -28.72 2.79
C LYS A 271 17.97 -28.06 1.53
N ARG A 272 17.12 -28.78 0.78
CA ARG A 272 16.42 -28.18 -0.37
C ARG A 272 15.45 -27.09 0.05
N PHE A 273 14.72 -27.31 1.13
CA PHE A 273 13.82 -26.31 1.69
C PHE A 273 14.58 -25.02 2.09
N MET A 274 15.74 -25.14 2.73
CA MET A 274 16.57 -24.00 3.13
C MET A 274 17.00 -23.18 1.90
N ARG A 275 17.53 -23.84 0.87
CA ARG A 275 17.93 -23.16 -0.37
C ARG A 275 16.72 -22.53 -1.07
N GLY A 276 15.57 -23.20 -1.06
CA GLY A 276 14.31 -22.67 -1.57
C GLY A 276 13.85 -21.40 -0.86
N LEU A 277 14.08 -21.31 0.46
CA LEU A 277 13.83 -20.09 1.22
C LEU A 277 14.75 -18.93 0.81
N ASP A 278 16.06 -19.22 0.59
CA ASP A 278 16.99 -18.19 0.14
C ASP A 278 16.64 -17.69 -1.26
N PHE A 279 16.27 -18.57 -2.21
CA PHE A 279 15.76 -18.19 -3.51
C PHE A 279 14.48 -17.32 -3.41
N TYR A 280 13.57 -17.68 -2.50
CA TYR A 280 12.38 -16.88 -2.24
C TYR A 280 12.73 -15.46 -1.78
N LEU A 281 13.67 -15.31 -0.86
CA LEU A 281 14.09 -14.03 -0.30
C LEU A 281 14.76 -13.12 -1.33
N VAL A 282 15.50 -13.68 -2.30
CA VAL A 282 16.06 -12.92 -3.42
C VAL A 282 15.10 -12.80 -4.61
N GLN A 283 13.84 -13.23 -4.44
CA GLN A 283 12.76 -13.16 -5.43
C GLN A 283 12.96 -14.03 -6.69
N ASP A 284 13.83 -15.03 -6.62
CA ASP A 284 13.89 -16.08 -7.65
C ASP A 284 12.81 -17.14 -7.37
N PHE A 285 11.58 -16.79 -7.73
CA PHE A 285 10.40 -17.62 -7.48
C PHE A 285 10.46 -18.97 -8.21
N ALA A 286 11.07 -19.02 -9.40
CA ALA A 286 11.15 -20.24 -10.19
C ALA A 286 12.04 -21.30 -9.52
N SER A 287 13.26 -20.90 -9.12
CA SER A 287 14.19 -21.77 -8.39
C SER A 287 13.66 -22.17 -7.01
N SER A 288 12.97 -21.24 -6.32
CA SER A 288 12.33 -21.49 -5.04
C SER A 288 11.24 -22.58 -5.15
N ILE A 289 10.34 -22.49 -6.13
CA ILE A 289 9.28 -23.49 -6.38
C ILE A 289 9.88 -24.86 -6.73
N ASP A 290 10.96 -24.89 -7.53
CA ASP A 290 11.63 -26.15 -7.89
C ASP A 290 12.23 -26.83 -6.64
N ASP A 291 12.92 -26.08 -5.78
CA ASP A 291 13.50 -26.64 -4.56
C ASP A 291 12.44 -27.09 -3.55
N PHE A 292 11.35 -26.34 -3.35
CA PHE A 292 10.25 -26.81 -2.51
C PHE A 292 9.57 -28.05 -3.10
N THR A 293 9.45 -28.13 -4.44
CA THR A 293 8.90 -29.32 -5.10
C THR A 293 9.80 -30.53 -4.87
N LYS A 294 11.12 -30.40 -4.99
CA LYS A 294 12.08 -31.47 -4.72
C LYS A 294 12.12 -31.82 -3.23
N SER A 295 11.95 -30.85 -2.33
CA SER A 295 11.81 -31.10 -0.89
C SER A 295 10.61 -31.98 -0.60
N ILE A 296 9.46 -31.68 -1.19
CA ILE A 296 8.22 -32.49 -1.06
C ILE A 296 8.38 -33.89 -1.63
N LEU A 297 9.05 -34.05 -2.77
CA LEU A 297 9.31 -35.35 -3.36
C LEU A 297 10.21 -36.23 -2.48
N LEU A 298 11.06 -35.63 -1.65
CA LEU A 298 11.96 -36.34 -0.73
C LEU A 298 11.29 -36.62 0.62
N ASP A 299 10.39 -35.78 1.07
CA ASP A 299 9.62 -35.91 2.30
C ASP A 299 8.23 -35.29 2.10
N ASP A 300 7.26 -36.13 1.75
CA ASP A 300 5.89 -35.73 1.47
C ASP A 300 5.10 -35.36 2.74
N THR A 301 5.67 -35.61 3.94
CA THR A 301 5.10 -35.22 5.23
C THR A 301 5.58 -33.83 5.71
N PHE A 302 6.56 -33.25 5.03
CA PHE A 302 7.15 -31.96 5.40
C PHE A 302 6.27 -30.78 4.99
N PHE A 303 5.19 -30.50 5.76
CA PHE A 303 4.20 -29.48 5.43
C PHE A 303 4.76 -28.06 5.21
N PRO A 304 5.90 -27.60 5.83
CA PRO A 304 6.43 -26.27 5.56
C PRO A 304 6.82 -26.06 4.09
N ALA A 305 7.23 -27.12 3.38
CA ALA A 305 7.55 -27.03 1.96
C ALA A 305 6.30 -26.78 1.10
N TYR A 306 5.18 -27.45 1.40
CA TYR A 306 3.90 -27.16 0.76
C TYR A 306 3.43 -25.72 1.06
N PHE A 307 3.52 -25.29 2.33
CA PHE A 307 3.10 -23.97 2.76
C PHE A 307 3.87 -22.86 2.01
N MET A 308 5.19 -22.97 1.95
CA MET A 308 6.01 -21.99 1.26
C MET A 308 5.87 -22.08 -0.26
N ARG A 309 5.70 -23.28 -0.83
CA ARG A 309 5.45 -23.41 -2.27
C ARG A 309 4.14 -22.76 -2.68
N ALA A 310 3.08 -22.93 -1.88
CA ALA A 310 1.81 -22.22 -2.09
C ALA A 310 1.99 -20.70 -2.11
N LEU A 311 2.67 -20.17 -1.09
CA LEU A 311 2.92 -18.73 -0.98
C LEU A 311 3.74 -18.19 -2.15
N VAL A 312 4.82 -18.88 -2.53
CA VAL A 312 5.71 -18.42 -3.62
C VAL A 312 4.98 -18.47 -4.96
N ARG A 313 4.18 -19.50 -5.23
CA ARG A 313 3.30 -19.56 -6.40
C ARG A 313 2.32 -18.39 -6.42
N TYR A 314 1.66 -18.12 -5.30
CA TYR A 314 0.76 -16.98 -5.18
C TYR A 314 1.48 -15.65 -5.49
N LYS A 315 2.65 -15.40 -4.90
CA LYS A 315 3.43 -14.19 -5.17
C LYS A 315 3.87 -14.09 -6.63
N GLN A 316 4.24 -15.19 -7.25
CA GLN A 316 4.57 -15.22 -8.67
C GLN A 316 3.36 -14.82 -9.55
N LEU A 317 2.14 -15.26 -9.16
CA LEU A 317 0.91 -14.88 -9.87
C LEU A 317 0.60 -13.39 -9.70
N GLU A 318 0.74 -12.85 -8.50
CA GLU A 318 0.56 -11.42 -8.23
C GLU A 318 1.59 -10.55 -8.99
N TYR A 319 2.84 -11.01 -9.06
CA TYR A 319 3.87 -10.35 -9.85
C TYR A 319 3.51 -10.33 -11.35
N LYS A 320 3.07 -11.46 -11.91
CA LYS A 320 2.61 -11.55 -13.31
C LYS A 320 1.43 -10.61 -13.59
N LYS A 321 0.47 -10.49 -12.67
CA LYS A 321 -0.65 -9.56 -12.80
C LYS A 321 -0.19 -8.10 -12.80
N ALA A 322 0.71 -7.74 -11.87
CA ALA A 322 1.25 -6.39 -11.80
C ALA A 322 2.02 -6.02 -13.08
N GLU A 323 2.80 -6.96 -13.64
CA GLU A 323 3.52 -6.77 -14.89
C GLU A 323 2.56 -6.61 -16.10
N ALA A 324 1.47 -7.37 -16.13
CA ALA A 324 0.45 -7.25 -17.17
C ALA A 324 -0.23 -5.87 -17.14
N THR A 325 -0.63 -5.39 -15.95
CA THR A 325 -1.27 -4.07 -15.79
C THR A 325 -0.34 -2.91 -16.16
N MET A 326 0.96 -3.01 -15.88
CA MET A 326 1.95 -2.00 -16.28
C MET A 326 2.15 -1.95 -17.81
N SER A 327 2.03 -3.07 -18.50
CA SER A 327 2.20 -3.15 -19.95
C SER A 327 0.98 -2.64 -20.73
N GLU A 328 -0.22 -2.77 -20.21
CA GLU A 328 -1.45 -2.24 -20.83
C GLU A 328 -1.49 -0.71 -20.88
N GLY A 329 -0.82 -0.04 -19.94
CA GLY A 329 -0.69 1.43 -19.95
C GLY A 329 0.33 1.99 -20.95
N ALA A 330 1.15 1.14 -21.58
CA ALA A 330 2.30 1.58 -22.41
C ALA A 330 2.14 1.34 -23.92
N THR A 331 1.15 0.60 -24.38
CA THR A 331 1.04 0.21 -25.82
C THR A 331 -0.29 0.57 -26.44
N SER A 332 -0.29 1.72 -27.14
CA SER A 332 -1.18 1.97 -28.27
C SER A 332 -0.42 1.63 -29.56
N GLY A 333 -0.62 0.43 -30.12
CA GLY A 333 -0.36 0.26 -31.54
C GLY A 333 0.61 -0.84 -32.04
N THR A 334 0.86 -1.93 -31.35
CA THR A 334 1.54 -3.10 -31.96
C THR A 334 0.87 -4.39 -31.54
N THR A 335 0.70 -5.31 -32.52
CA THR A 335 0.17 -6.66 -32.35
C THR A 335 1.16 -7.47 -31.49
N GLU A 336 1.07 -7.38 -30.17
CA GLU A 336 1.85 -8.20 -29.27
C GLU A 336 1.14 -9.51 -28.93
N MET A 337 1.92 -10.60 -28.85
CA MET A 337 1.45 -11.87 -28.32
C MET A 337 0.80 -11.62 -26.94
N LYS A 338 -0.46 -12.02 -26.77
CA LYS A 338 -1.13 -11.99 -25.46
C LYS A 338 -0.23 -12.65 -24.43
N LYS A 339 0.24 -11.87 -23.45
CA LYS A 339 0.91 -12.45 -22.28
C LYS A 339 -0.05 -13.43 -21.59
N PRO A 340 0.44 -14.55 -21.04
CA PRO A 340 -0.43 -15.53 -20.40
C PRO A 340 -1.18 -14.85 -19.24
N GLU A 341 -2.50 -14.83 -19.38
CA GLU A 341 -3.42 -14.30 -18.38
C GLU A 341 -3.44 -15.24 -17.17
N VAL A 342 -3.34 -14.69 -15.96
CA VAL A 342 -3.47 -15.47 -14.73
C VAL A 342 -4.91 -15.94 -14.59
N THR A 343 -5.10 -17.25 -14.56
CA THR A 343 -6.40 -17.91 -14.56
C THR A 343 -6.81 -18.43 -13.18
N ALA A 344 -8.07 -18.79 -13.00
CA ALA A 344 -8.54 -19.45 -11.80
C ALA A 344 -7.78 -20.78 -11.52
N ILE A 345 -7.36 -21.50 -12.56
CA ILE A 345 -6.61 -22.75 -12.45
C ILE A 345 -5.26 -22.53 -11.74
N ASP A 346 -4.61 -21.41 -11.98
CA ASP A 346 -3.34 -21.08 -11.31
C ASP A 346 -3.51 -20.96 -9.80
N TYR A 347 -4.63 -20.40 -9.34
CA TYR A 347 -4.96 -20.32 -7.91
C TYR A 347 -5.40 -21.66 -7.32
N GLU A 348 -6.03 -22.54 -8.10
CA GLU A 348 -6.35 -23.89 -7.63
C GLU A 348 -5.08 -24.70 -7.34
N VAL A 349 -4.01 -24.48 -8.09
CA VAL A 349 -2.70 -25.11 -7.79
C VAL A 349 -2.13 -24.61 -6.46
N VAL A 350 -2.31 -23.33 -6.13
CA VAL A 350 -1.94 -22.77 -4.82
C VAL A 350 -2.78 -23.41 -3.71
N LYS A 351 -4.09 -23.51 -3.91
CA LYS A 351 -5.04 -24.10 -2.97
C LYS A 351 -4.74 -25.56 -2.67
N ASN A 352 -4.40 -26.35 -3.68
CA ASN A 352 -4.01 -27.74 -3.50
C ASN A 352 -2.81 -27.93 -2.57
N ASP A 353 -1.80 -27.05 -2.64
CA ASP A 353 -0.69 -27.09 -1.70
C ASP A 353 -1.17 -26.79 -0.26
N LEU A 354 -2.07 -25.82 -0.09
CA LEU A 354 -2.64 -25.49 1.23
C LEU A 354 -3.56 -26.59 1.77
N ASP A 355 -4.24 -27.35 0.90
CA ASP A 355 -5.00 -28.54 1.30
C ASP A 355 -4.07 -29.60 1.92
N HIS A 356 -2.88 -29.82 1.33
CA HIS A 356 -1.87 -30.72 1.91
C HIS A 356 -1.32 -30.19 3.24
N VAL A 357 -1.10 -28.87 3.37
CA VAL A 357 -0.71 -28.26 4.66
C VAL A 357 -1.71 -28.60 5.75
N ILE A 358 -3.00 -28.40 5.48
CA ILE A 358 -4.08 -28.66 6.44
C ILE A 358 -4.22 -30.15 6.76
N LEU A 359 -4.02 -31.02 5.77
CA LEU A 359 -4.04 -32.46 5.96
C LEU A 359 -2.91 -32.93 6.88
N LEU A 360 -1.69 -32.40 6.68
CA LEU A 360 -0.49 -32.79 7.41
C LEU A 360 -0.37 -32.12 8.79
N ALA A 361 -0.88 -30.91 8.91
CA ALA A 361 -0.84 -30.09 10.13
C ALA A 361 -2.20 -29.41 10.37
N PRO A 362 -3.21 -30.14 10.86
CA PRO A 362 -4.57 -29.61 11.04
C PRO A 362 -4.68 -28.55 12.16
N ASP A 363 -3.67 -28.39 12.97
CA ASP A 363 -3.54 -27.35 14.00
C ASP A 363 -2.76 -26.11 13.50
N PHE A 364 -2.24 -26.14 12.28
CA PHE A 364 -1.50 -25.03 11.69
C PHE A 364 -2.47 -23.97 11.14
N VAL A 365 -2.85 -23.03 12.00
CA VAL A 365 -3.88 -22.01 11.75
C VAL A 365 -3.66 -21.21 10.46
N TYR A 366 -2.41 -20.95 10.10
CA TYR A 366 -2.03 -20.16 8.92
C TYR A 366 -2.32 -20.87 7.59
N GLY A 367 -2.41 -22.19 7.60
CA GLY A 367 -2.84 -22.99 6.46
C GLY A 367 -4.29 -22.68 6.06
N TYR A 368 -5.19 -22.68 7.04
CA TYR A 368 -6.59 -22.29 6.84
C TYR A 368 -6.71 -20.81 6.41
N TYR A 369 -6.03 -19.93 7.12
CA TYR A 369 -6.07 -18.51 6.80
C TYR A 369 -5.63 -18.21 5.35
N ASN A 370 -4.49 -18.76 4.92
CA ASN A 370 -3.99 -18.58 3.57
C ASN A 370 -4.90 -19.23 2.53
N ARG A 371 -5.51 -20.40 2.81
CA ARG A 371 -6.47 -21.04 1.91
C ARG A 371 -7.75 -20.21 1.79
N GLY A 372 -8.23 -19.64 2.89
CA GLY A 372 -9.33 -18.68 2.90
C GLY A 372 -9.08 -17.47 2.01
N ASN A 373 -7.86 -16.91 2.06
CA ASN A 373 -7.46 -15.81 1.20
C ASN A 373 -7.52 -16.21 -0.30
N VAL A 374 -7.00 -17.39 -0.65
CA VAL A 374 -7.06 -17.89 -2.03
C VAL A 374 -8.50 -18.16 -2.48
N SER A 375 -9.33 -18.77 -1.62
CA SER A 375 -10.75 -19.00 -1.90
C SER A 375 -11.52 -17.70 -2.11
N SER A 376 -11.20 -16.65 -1.33
CA SER A 376 -11.78 -15.31 -1.51
C SER A 376 -11.39 -14.67 -2.85
N LEU A 377 -10.15 -14.84 -3.30
CA LEU A 377 -9.68 -14.40 -4.61
C LEU A 377 -10.39 -15.11 -5.76
N LEU A 378 -10.69 -16.40 -5.58
CA LEU A 378 -11.51 -17.21 -6.50
C LEU A 378 -13.00 -16.87 -6.43
N LYS A 379 -13.40 -15.95 -5.54
CA LYS A 379 -14.79 -15.59 -5.23
C LYS A 379 -15.62 -16.75 -4.66
N ASP A 380 -14.97 -17.82 -4.21
CA ASP A 380 -15.61 -18.86 -3.38
C ASP A 380 -15.66 -18.40 -1.92
N TYR A 381 -16.50 -17.39 -1.69
CA TYR A 381 -16.64 -16.76 -0.38
C TYR A 381 -17.14 -17.72 0.70
N ARG A 382 -17.89 -18.79 0.33
CA ARG A 382 -18.36 -19.78 1.30
C ARG A 382 -17.22 -20.64 1.83
N ALA A 383 -16.36 -21.10 0.95
CA ALA A 383 -15.14 -21.83 1.35
C ALA A 383 -14.21 -20.92 2.16
N ALA A 384 -14.05 -19.65 1.74
CA ALA A 384 -13.24 -18.68 2.48
C ALA A 384 -13.76 -18.46 3.91
N LEU A 385 -15.07 -18.28 4.10
CA LEU A 385 -15.68 -18.14 5.44
C LEU A 385 -15.43 -19.36 6.31
N ALA A 386 -15.61 -20.58 5.78
CA ALA A 386 -15.35 -21.82 6.53
C ALA A 386 -13.89 -21.92 7.00
N ASP A 387 -12.95 -21.48 6.16
CA ASP A 387 -11.52 -21.48 6.49
C ASP A 387 -11.18 -20.42 7.54
N TYR A 388 -11.72 -19.20 7.43
CA TYR A 388 -11.53 -18.18 8.45
C TYR A 388 -12.20 -18.56 9.78
N ASP A 389 -13.38 -19.18 9.74
CA ASP A 389 -14.05 -19.71 10.93
C ASP A 389 -13.14 -20.72 11.64
N LYS A 390 -12.52 -21.62 10.88
CA LYS A 390 -11.59 -22.62 11.45
C LYS A 390 -10.32 -21.97 11.98
N ALA A 391 -9.79 -20.96 11.30
CA ALA A 391 -8.64 -20.20 11.77
C ALA A 391 -8.94 -19.51 13.12
N ILE A 392 -10.13 -18.90 13.25
CA ILE A 392 -10.58 -18.22 14.48
C ILE A 392 -10.89 -19.24 15.60
N GLU A 393 -11.43 -20.40 15.26
CA GLU A 393 -11.65 -21.50 16.24
C GLU A 393 -10.31 -21.95 16.86
N LEU A 394 -9.25 -22.09 16.03
CA LEU A 394 -7.92 -22.48 16.47
C LEU A 394 -7.16 -21.36 17.19
N SER A 395 -7.39 -20.11 16.82
CA SER A 395 -6.76 -18.93 17.42
C SER A 395 -7.79 -17.79 17.54
N PRO A 396 -8.49 -17.69 18.69
CA PRO A 396 -9.55 -16.68 18.90
C PRO A 396 -9.09 -15.23 18.93
N ASP A 397 -7.78 -15.00 18.98
CA ASP A 397 -7.12 -13.69 18.94
C ASP A 397 -6.51 -13.36 17.57
N PHE A 398 -6.84 -14.13 16.54
CA PHE A 398 -6.32 -13.96 15.19
C PHE A 398 -7.02 -12.80 14.45
N ALA A 399 -6.52 -11.59 14.67
CA ALA A 399 -7.12 -10.33 14.22
C ALA A 399 -7.31 -10.28 12.69
N GLU A 400 -6.32 -10.73 11.92
CA GLU A 400 -6.36 -10.75 10.45
C GLU A 400 -7.43 -11.70 9.89
N ALA A 401 -7.70 -12.80 10.60
CA ALA A 401 -8.79 -13.71 10.20
C ALA A 401 -10.16 -13.08 10.40
N TYR A 402 -10.37 -12.34 11.50
CA TYR A 402 -11.59 -11.54 11.68
C TYR A 402 -11.73 -10.47 10.60
N PHE A 403 -10.66 -9.77 10.28
CA PHE A 403 -10.68 -8.73 9.26
C PHE A 403 -11.08 -9.29 7.90
N ASN A 404 -10.41 -10.35 7.43
CA ASN A 404 -10.68 -10.96 6.13
C ASN A 404 -12.04 -11.65 6.09
N ARG A 405 -12.50 -12.27 7.18
CA ARG A 405 -13.86 -12.81 7.30
C ARG A 405 -14.90 -11.71 7.23
N GLY A 406 -14.65 -10.59 7.91
CA GLY A 406 -15.51 -9.42 7.88
C GLY A 406 -15.66 -8.83 6.47
N LEU A 407 -14.58 -8.69 5.73
CA LEU A 407 -14.62 -8.28 4.32
C LEU A 407 -15.38 -9.29 3.45
N THR A 408 -15.15 -10.58 3.68
CA THR A 408 -15.85 -11.64 2.92
C THR A 408 -17.35 -11.63 3.18
N HIS A 409 -17.79 -11.39 4.43
CA HIS A 409 -19.20 -11.16 4.74
C HIS A 409 -19.78 -9.95 4.01
N ILE A 410 -19.02 -8.85 3.92
CA ILE A 410 -19.46 -7.65 3.18
C ILE A 410 -19.58 -7.95 1.68
N PHE A 411 -18.65 -8.70 1.09
CA PHE A 411 -18.74 -9.10 -0.33
C PHE A 411 -19.97 -9.98 -0.62
N LEU A 412 -20.43 -10.72 0.37
CA LEU A 412 -21.68 -11.50 0.30
C LEU A 412 -22.94 -10.68 0.65
N GLY A 413 -22.81 -9.39 1.01
CA GLY A 413 -23.92 -8.54 1.44
C GLY A 413 -24.39 -8.79 2.87
N ILE A 414 -23.66 -9.56 3.68
CA ILE A 414 -23.97 -9.90 5.07
C ILE A 414 -23.34 -8.83 5.99
N ASN A 415 -23.76 -7.58 5.80
CA ASN A 415 -23.11 -6.40 6.39
C ASN A 415 -23.05 -6.42 7.92
N LYS A 416 -24.08 -6.95 8.60
CA LYS A 416 -24.11 -6.97 10.08
C LYS A 416 -22.98 -7.81 10.67
N GLN A 417 -22.75 -9.00 10.11
CA GLN A 417 -21.66 -9.89 10.56
C GLN A 417 -20.31 -9.32 10.14
N GLY A 418 -20.22 -8.77 8.91
CA GLY A 418 -19.01 -8.12 8.45
C GLY A 418 -18.54 -6.97 9.34
N ILE A 419 -19.46 -6.09 9.75
CA ILE A 419 -19.13 -4.98 10.67
C ILE A 419 -18.72 -5.50 12.05
N ALA A 420 -19.38 -6.55 12.57
CA ALA A 420 -19.01 -7.13 13.85
C ALA A 420 -17.58 -7.72 13.81
N ASP A 421 -17.23 -8.44 12.75
CA ASP A 421 -15.90 -9.00 12.56
C ASP A 421 -14.83 -7.90 12.40
N LEU A 422 -15.09 -6.86 11.60
CA LEU A 422 -14.17 -5.72 11.46
C LEU A 422 -13.99 -4.97 12.80
N SER A 423 -15.05 -4.82 13.58
CA SER A 423 -14.94 -4.23 14.93
C SER A 423 -14.06 -5.10 15.83
N LYS A 424 -14.22 -6.43 15.76
CA LYS A 424 -13.40 -7.37 16.53
C LYS A 424 -11.93 -7.33 16.10
N ALA A 425 -11.66 -7.27 14.81
CA ALA A 425 -10.30 -7.09 14.28
C ALA A 425 -9.65 -5.80 14.81
N GLY A 426 -10.41 -4.69 14.85
CA GLY A 426 -9.96 -3.42 15.43
C GLY A 426 -9.64 -3.52 16.93
N GLU A 427 -10.48 -4.23 17.72
CA GLU A 427 -10.19 -4.50 19.15
C GLU A 427 -8.90 -5.30 19.34
N LEU A 428 -8.57 -6.18 18.40
CA LEU A 428 -7.37 -7.03 18.42
C LEU A 428 -6.13 -6.34 17.80
N GLY A 429 -6.26 -5.09 17.31
CA GLY A 429 -5.13 -4.25 16.90
C GLY A 429 -4.93 -4.06 15.40
N ILE A 430 -5.87 -4.48 14.56
CA ILE A 430 -5.89 -4.09 13.14
C ILE A 430 -6.69 -2.79 13.01
N VAL A 431 -6.04 -1.74 12.50
CA VAL A 431 -6.62 -0.38 12.35
C VAL A 431 -6.89 -0.10 10.88
#